data_f395fd0a859b2a7beb4c152d3ca14e5d
#
_entry.id   f395fd0a859b2a7beb4c152d3ca14e5d
#
_cell.length_a   1.000
_cell.length_b   1.000
_cell.length_c   1.000
_cell.angle_alpha   90.00
_cell.angle_beta   90.00
_cell.angle_gamma   90.00
#
_symmetry.space_group_name_H-M   'P 1'
#
loop_
_entity.id
_entity.type
_entity.pdbx_description
1 polymer ?
#
loop_
_entity_poly.entity_id
_entity_poly.type
_entity_poly.pdbx_seq_one_letter_code
_entity_poly.pdbx_strand_id
1 'polypeptide(L)'
;MIMENNENSDSPSNNLEQDSQSNVVDMMLGKNDEKVVDSEKMIQETQKRIWSSLKKGIEYDATVDRSDAYLRKHVHEKQSMVVMYVDLVGSTDITLTLPEEKVAIIISSFAQEMAYAVKHHGGFVLKFVGDAVIGYFVHQSSLIAADNAIGAAKSMIKIIEEGINPILNQYDYPDLFVKIG
;
A
#
# COMPACT_ATOMS: atom_id res chain seq x y z
N MET A 1 3.54 -74.59 -21.71
CA MET A 1 3.65 -73.79 -20.50
C MET A 1 3.69 -72.34 -20.94
N ILE A 2 2.54 -71.68 -20.91
CA ILE A 2 2.27 -70.39 -21.52
C ILE A 2 2.44 -69.37 -20.41
N MET A 3 3.26 -68.33 -20.61
CA MET A 3 3.37 -67.18 -19.74
C MET A 3 2.58 -66.02 -20.39
N GLU A 4 1.49 -65.59 -19.75
CA GLU A 4 0.77 -64.37 -20.09
C GLU A 4 1.50 -63.17 -19.56
N ASN A 5 1.81 -62.24 -20.46
CA ASN A 5 2.26 -60.91 -20.14
C ASN A 5 1.03 -59.98 -20.05
N ASN A 6 0.82 -59.41 -18.88
CA ASN A 6 -0.23 -58.43 -18.65
C ASN A 6 0.43 -57.03 -18.74
N GLU A 7 0.22 -56.34 -19.87
CA GLU A 7 0.60 -54.93 -20.05
C GLU A 7 -0.51 -54.06 -19.50
N ASN A 8 -0.21 -53.39 -18.39
CA ASN A 8 -1.05 -52.33 -17.84
C ASN A 8 -0.57 -51.01 -18.46
N SER A 9 -1.36 -50.51 -19.42
CA SER A 9 -1.17 -49.19 -20.01
C SER A 9 -1.91 -48.13 -19.17
N ASP A 10 -1.25 -47.55 -18.19
CA ASP A 10 -1.71 -46.33 -17.51
C ASP A 10 -1.39 -45.10 -18.38
N SER A 11 -2.45 -44.46 -18.85
CA SER A 11 -2.38 -43.24 -19.67
C SER A 11 -2.16 -41.98 -18.79
N PRO A 12 -1.18 -41.11 -19.12
CA PRO A 12 -0.87 -39.92 -18.30
C PRO A 12 -1.75 -38.69 -18.58
N SER A 13 -2.87 -38.82 -19.25
CA SER A 13 -3.66 -37.67 -19.76
C SER A 13 -4.66 -37.04 -18.76
N ASN A 14 -4.99 -37.70 -17.65
CA ASN A 14 -6.02 -37.21 -16.73
C ASN A 14 -5.50 -36.21 -15.67
N ASN A 15 -4.18 -36.12 -15.41
CA ASN A 15 -3.65 -35.23 -14.37
C ASN A 15 -3.43 -33.79 -14.86
N LEU A 16 -3.24 -33.59 -16.17
CA LEU A 16 -3.01 -32.23 -16.73
C LEU A 16 -4.31 -31.41 -16.88
N GLU A 17 -5.46 -32.07 -17.05
CA GLU A 17 -6.75 -31.35 -17.11
C GLU A 17 -7.31 -30.99 -15.76
N GLN A 18 -7.02 -31.76 -14.71
CA GLN A 18 -7.41 -31.42 -13.34
C GLN A 18 -6.58 -30.25 -12.76
N ASP A 19 -5.29 -30.18 -13.04
CA ASP A 19 -4.42 -29.07 -12.61
C ASP A 19 -4.78 -27.75 -13.32
N SER A 20 -5.18 -27.81 -14.60
CA SER A 20 -5.59 -26.61 -15.33
C SER A 20 -6.95 -26.07 -14.88
N GLN A 21 -7.90 -26.94 -14.53
CA GLN A 21 -9.22 -26.53 -14.01
C GLN A 21 -9.11 -25.98 -12.58
N SER A 22 -8.27 -26.53 -11.72
CA SER A 22 -7.98 -26.03 -10.39
C SER A 22 -7.39 -24.60 -10.45
N ASN A 23 -6.42 -24.37 -11.33
CA ASN A 23 -5.81 -23.05 -11.53
C ASN A 23 -6.81 -22.00 -12.03
N VAL A 24 -7.73 -22.35 -12.92
CA VAL A 24 -8.76 -21.44 -13.42
C VAL A 24 -9.80 -21.11 -12.35
N VAL A 25 -10.18 -22.08 -11.54
CA VAL A 25 -11.12 -21.88 -10.42
C VAL A 25 -10.49 -21.01 -9.32
N ASP A 26 -9.23 -21.25 -8.98
CA ASP A 26 -8.49 -20.43 -8.02
C ASP A 26 -8.26 -18.98 -8.52
N MET A 27 -8.09 -18.81 -9.84
CA MET A 27 -8.00 -17.51 -10.48
C MET A 27 -9.37 -16.78 -10.52
N MET A 28 -10.48 -17.52 -10.72
CA MET A 28 -11.83 -16.95 -10.69
C MET A 28 -12.34 -16.67 -9.28
N LEU A 29 -11.90 -17.41 -8.27
CA LEU A 29 -12.26 -17.21 -6.87
C LEU A 29 -11.38 -16.17 -6.16
N GLY A 30 -10.43 -15.54 -6.89
CA GLY A 30 -9.55 -14.52 -6.30
C GLY A 30 -8.68 -15.05 -5.16
N LYS A 31 -8.39 -16.36 -5.16
CA LYS A 31 -7.39 -16.96 -4.27
C LYS A 31 -5.96 -16.71 -4.75
N ASN A 32 -5.68 -15.48 -5.18
CA ASN A 32 -4.33 -14.96 -5.01
C ASN A 32 -4.16 -14.71 -3.51
N ASP A 33 -3.00 -15.00 -2.95
CA ASP A 33 -2.60 -14.60 -1.62
C ASP A 33 -2.68 -13.06 -1.50
N GLU A 34 -3.89 -12.51 -1.51
CA GLU A 34 -4.15 -11.19 -0.98
C GLU A 34 -3.72 -11.29 0.47
N LYS A 35 -2.58 -10.69 0.77
CA LYS A 35 -2.24 -10.34 2.15
C LYS A 35 -3.45 -9.55 2.64
N VAL A 36 -4.32 -10.22 3.39
CA VAL A 36 -5.39 -9.56 4.12
C VAL A 36 -4.69 -8.53 4.98
N VAL A 37 -4.77 -7.28 4.54
CA VAL A 37 -4.19 -6.16 5.28
C VAL A 37 -4.98 -6.12 6.56
N ASP A 38 -4.35 -6.52 7.65
CA ASP A 38 -4.92 -6.40 8.98
C ASP A 38 -5.04 -4.91 9.31
N SER A 39 -6.19 -4.34 8.95
CA SER A 39 -6.47 -2.91 9.09
C SER A 39 -6.37 -2.48 10.56
N GLU A 40 -6.74 -3.33 11.51
CA GLU A 40 -6.66 -3.02 12.94
C GLU A 40 -5.20 -2.91 13.39
N LYS A 41 -4.37 -3.84 12.99
CA LYS A 41 -2.94 -3.82 13.29
C LYS A 41 -2.27 -2.59 12.68
N MET A 42 -2.60 -2.26 11.44
CA MET A 42 -2.07 -1.06 10.77
C MET A 42 -2.45 0.21 11.52
N ILE A 43 -3.70 0.34 11.97
CA ILE A 43 -4.17 1.49 12.75
C ILE A 43 -3.42 1.57 14.09
N GLN A 44 -3.28 0.47 14.82
CA GLN A 44 -2.54 0.44 16.10
C GLN A 44 -1.07 0.85 15.92
N GLU A 45 -0.42 0.36 14.88
CA GLU A 45 0.96 0.74 14.55
C GLU A 45 1.07 2.23 14.18
N THR A 46 0.11 2.75 13.41
CA THR A 46 0.01 4.18 13.09
C THR A 46 -0.12 5.01 14.37
N GLN A 47 -1.07 4.70 15.23
CA GLN A 47 -1.28 5.41 16.50
C GLN A 47 0.00 5.45 17.33
N LYS A 48 0.70 4.32 17.43
CA LYS A 48 1.97 4.22 18.15
C LYS A 48 3.06 5.12 17.54
N ARG A 49 3.18 5.14 16.19
CA ARG A 49 4.17 5.98 15.51
C ARG A 49 3.85 7.47 15.68
N ILE A 50 2.60 7.88 15.47
CA ILE A 50 2.16 9.27 15.64
C ILE A 50 2.42 9.74 17.07
N TRP A 51 2.04 8.96 18.06
CA TRP A 51 2.27 9.27 19.46
C TRP A 51 3.77 9.40 19.82
N SER A 52 4.60 8.51 19.25
CA SER A 52 6.05 8.58 19.40
C SER A 52 6.63 9.84 18.76
N SER A 53 6.20 10.18 17.54
CA SER A 53 6.66 11.37 16.80
C SER A 53 6.32 12.67 17.52
N LEU A 54 5.11 12.78 18.08
CA LEU A 54 4.71 13.98 18.84
C LEU A 54 5.52 14.17 20.14
N LYS A 55 6.05 13.08 20.72
CA LYS A 55 6.86 13.13 21.95
C LYS A 55 8.35 13.24 21.73
N LYS A 56 8.88 12.55 20.72
CA LYS A 56 10.34 12.37 20.54
C LYS A 56 10.88 13.03 19.28
N GLY A 57 10.01 13.53 18.39
CA GLY A 57 10.37 13.92 17.04
C GLY A 57 10.28 12.76 16.04
N ILE A 58 10.55 13.06 14.77
CA ILE A 58 10.39 12.11 13.65
C ILE A 58 11.68 11.36 13.42
N GLU A 59 11.57 10.04 13.23
CA GLU A 59 12.62 9.22 12.63
C GLU A 59 12.37 9.14 11.12
N TYR A 60 13.34 9.54 10.31
CA TYR A 60 13.25 9.53 8.86
C TYR A 60 13.36 8.08 8.30
N ASP A 61 12.41 7.66 7.47
CA ASP A 61 12.47 6.41 6.70
C ASP A 61 12.67 6.69 5.21
N ALA A 62 13.72 6.11 4.62
CA ALA A 62 14.10 6.26 3.20
C ALA A 62 13.18 5.45 2.27
N THR A 63 11.89 5.80 2.18
CA THR A 63 10.89 5.07 1.36
C THR A 63 11.05 5.31 -0.15
N VAL A 64 11.72 6.41 -0.55
CA VAL A 64 11.88 6.81 -1.97
C VAL A 64 12.94 6.02 -2.72
N ASP A 65 13.95 5.48 -2.04
CA ASP A 65 15.08 4.76 -2.66
C ASP A 65 14.64 3.55 -3.50
N ARG A 66 13.59 2.86 -3.07
CA ARG A 66 13.03 1.71 -3.81
C ARG A 66 12.42 2.11 -5.15
N SER A 67 11.80 3.29 -5.21
CA SER A 67 11.19 3.84 -6.43
C SER A 67 12.25 4.12 -7.48
N ASP A 68 13.34 4.81 -7.10
CA ASP A 68 14.43 5.13 -8.01
C ASP A 68 15.09 3.87 -8.59
N ALA A 69 15.38 2.88 -7.76
CA ALA A 69 15.93 1.60 -8.18
C ALA A 69 15.00 0.86 -9.18
N TYR A 70 13.68 0.86 -8.93
CA TYR A 70 12.70 0.26 -9.82
C TYR A 70 12.67 0.97 -11.18
N LEU A 71 12.53 2.29 -11.18
CA LEU A 71 12.41 3.08 -12.42
C LEU A 71 13.66 2.98 -13.27
N ARG A 72 14.86 3.02 -12.68
CA ARG A 72 16.14 2.85 -13.41
C ARG A 72 16.24 1.49 -14.08
N LYS A 73 15.76 0.44 -13.42
CA LYS A 73 15.78 -0.93 -13.97
C LYS A 73 14.87 -1.06 -15.20
N HIS A 74 13.75 -0.31 -15.26
CA HIS A 74 12.71 -0.43 -16.27
C HIS A 74 12.67 0.77 -17.24
N VAL A 75 13.74 1.57 -17.34
CA VAL A 75 13.78 2.83 -18.12
C VAL A 75 13.51 2.63 -19.63
N HIS A 76 13.77 1.44 -20.16
CA HIS A 76 13.56 1.11 -21.59
C HIS A 76 12.25 0.33 -21.84
N GLU A 77 11.43 0.12 -20.83
CA GLU A 77 10.21 -0.66 -20.92
C GLU A 77 8.99 0.26 -20.89
N LYS A 78 7.96 -0.10 -21.67
CA LYS A 78 6.64 0.51 -21.51
C LYS A 78 5.94 -0.12 -20.31
N GLN A 79 5.70 0.67 -19.28
CA GLN A 79 5.02 0.25 -18.06
C GLN A 79 3.61 0.85 -18.00
N SER A 80 2.61 0.01 -17.73
CA SER A 80 1.28 0.50 -17.33
C SER A 80 1.31 0.76 -15.85
N MET A 81 0.97 1.99 -15.43
CA MET A 81 1.00 2.36 -14.02
C MET A 81 -0.21 3.21 -13.65
N VAL A 82 -0.66 3.08 -12.42
CA VAL A 82 -1.61 3.98 -11.78
C VAL A 82 -0.82 4.95 -10.92
N VAL A 83 -0.98 6.25 -11.15
CA VAL A 83 -0.34 7.30 -10.35
C VAL A 83 -1.36 7.82 -9.37
N MET A 84 -0.94 7.96 -8.12
CA MET A 84 -1.78 8.45 -7.02
C MET A 84 -1.18 9.73 -6.44
N TYR A 85 -2.03 10.73 -6.26
CA TYR A 85 -1.72 11.96 -5.54
C TYR A 85 -2.49 11.96 -4.22
N VAL A 86 -1.77 12.21 -3.14
CA VAL A 86 -2.33 12.27 -1.78
C VAL A 86 -1.95 13.60 -1.19
N ASP A 87 -2.92 14.44 -0.87
CA ASP A 87 -2.73 15.81 -0.43
C ASP A 87 -3.43 16.06 0.91
N LEU A 88 -2.80 16.85 1.78
CA LEU A 88 -3.34 17.20 3.08
C LEU A 88 -4.26 18.40 2.94
N VAL A 89 -5.55 18.22 3.23
CA VAL A 89 -6.53 19.30 3.19
C VAL A 89 -6.40 20.18 4.43
N GLY A 90 -6.36 21.50 4.23
CA GLY A 90 -6.30 22.46 5.34
C GLY A 90 -4.92 22.63 5.99
N SER A 91 -3.84 22.18 5.34
CA SER A 91 -2.47 22.35 5.83
C SER A 91 -2.11 23.81 6.13
N THR A 92 -2.66 24.74 5.34
CA THR A 92 -2.49 26.19 5.56
C THR A 92 -3.09 26.62 6.90
N ASP A 93 -4.27 26.14 7.25
CA ASP A 93 -4.94 26.49 8.51
C ASP A 93 -4.17 25.94 9.72
N ILE A 94 -3.66 24.72 9.60
CA ILE A 94 -2.79 24.11 10.62
C ILE A 94 -1.54 24.95 10.83
N THR A 95 -0.92 25.44 9.75
CA THR A 95 0.28 26.28 9.78
C THR A 95 0.03 27.62 10.47
N LEU A 96 -1.18 28.14 10.38
CA LEU A 96 -1.55 29.41 11.02
C LEU A 96 -1.94 29.27 12.51
N THR A 97 -2.33 28.07 12.93
CA THR A 97 -2.89 27.82 14.27
C THR A 97 -1.91 27.15 15.24
N LEU A 98 -0.95 26.38 14.74
CA LEU A 98 -0.01 25.64 15.57
C LEU A 98 1.43 26.19 15.50
N PRO A 99 2.24 25.95 16.53
CA PRO A 99 3.66 26.24 16.49
C PRO A 99 4.37 25.50 15.33
N GLU A 100 5.30 26.17 14.67
CA GLU A 100 6.02 25.65 13.49
C GLU A 100 6.61 24.25 13.70
N GLU A 101 7.20 23.99 14.87
CA GLU A 101 7.74 22.68 15.22
C GLU A 101 6.65 21.58 15.23
N LYS A 102 5.45 21.89 15.71
CA LYS A 102 4.33 20.95 15.74
C LYS A 102 3.76 20.70 14.35
N VAL A 103 3.64 21.75 13.54
CA VAL A 103 3.26 21.65 12.14
C VAL A 103 4.21 20.74 11.38
N ALA A 104 5.52 20.93 11.52
CA ALA A 104 6.53 20.09 10.88
C ALA A 104 6.39 18.60 11.27
N ILE A 105 6.16 18.32 12.55
CA ILE A 105 5.95 16.95 13.04
C ILE A 105 4.69 16.35 12.45
N ILE A 106 3.57 17.08 12.46
CA ILE A 106 2.27 16.59 11.95
C ILE A 106 2.35 16.29 10.46
N ILE A 107 2.85 17.25 9.65
CA ILE A 107 2.95 17.09 8.19
C ILE A 107 3.88 15.93 7.83
N SER A 108 5.03 15.83 8.48
CA SER A 108 5.98 14.74 8.20
C SER A 108 5.44 13.39 8.63
N SER A 109 4.73 13.31 9.76
CA SER A 109 4.07 12.07 10.21
C SER A 109 2.97 11.66 9.24
N PHE A 110 2.13 12.61 8.80
CA PHE A 110 1.14 12.36 7.75
C PHE A 110 1.79 11.79 6.49
N ALA A 111 2.80 12.47 5.94
CA ALA A 111 3.50 12.04 4.73
C ALA A 111 4.08 10.62 4.87
N GLN A 112 4.66 10.31 6.02
CA GLN A 112 5.22 9.00 6.32
C GLN A 112 4.14 7.91 6.39
N GLU A 113 3.01 8.16 7.04
CA GLU A 113 1.91 7.19 7.11
C GLU A 113 1.27 6.95 5.73
N MET A 114 1.11 7.98 4.90
CA MET A 114 0.65 7.83 3.53
C MET A 114 1.63 7.01 2.68
N ALA A 115 2.94 7.25 2.86
CA ALA A 115 3.99 6.46 2.21
C ALA A 115 3.95 4.98 2.64
N TYR A 116 3.70 4.69 3.91
CA TYR A 116 3.51 3.32 4.40
C TYR A 116 2.29 2.64 3.77
N ALA A 117 1.17 3.36 3.63
CA ALA A 117 -0.02 2.82 2.98
C ALA A 117 0.24 2.47 1.50
N VAL A 118 0.92 3.34 0.73
CA VAL A 118 1.35 3.05 -0.64
C VAL A 118 2.20 1.77 -0.69
N LYS A 119 3.23 1.70 0.15
CA LYS A 119 4.18 0.57 0.20
C LYS A 119 3.49 -0.74 0.62
N HIS A 120 2.56 -0.67 1.55
CA HIS A 120 1.82 -1.82 2.08
C HIS A 120 0.94 -2.48 1.01
N HIS A 121 0.37 -1.68 0.12
CA HIS A 121 -0.40 -2.13 -1.04
C HIS A 121 0.45 -2.37 -2.31
N GLY A 122 1.75 -2.58 -2.15
CA GLY A 122 2.66 -2.93 -3.26
C GLY A 122 3.03 -1.79 -4.19
N GLY A 123 2.69 -0.55 -3.83
CA GLY A 123 3.08 0.65 -4.57
C GLY A 123 4.48 1.15 -4.22
N PHE A 124 4.89 2.16 -4.94
CA PHE A 124 6.14 2.89 -4.77
C PHE A 124 5.86 4.37 -4.52
N VAL A 125 6.60 4.98 -3.61
CA VAL A 125 6.57 6.43 -3.40
C VAL A 125 7.52 7.08 -4.40
N LEU A 126 6.99 7.92 -5.27
CA LEU A 126 7.78 8.62 -6.27
C LEU A 126 8.51 9.81 -5.64
N LYS A 127 7.80 10.66 -4.92
CA LYS A 127 8.37 11.81 -4.20
C LYS A 127 7.35 12.44 -3.24
N PHE A 128 7.88 13.28 -2.34
CA PHE A 128 7.11 14.21 -1.54
C PHE A 128 7.16 15.61 -2.15
N VAL A 129 6.05 16.33 -2.16
CA VAL A 129 5.94 17.69 -2.71
C VAL A 129 5.17 18.55 -1.70
N GLY A 130 5.90 19.28 -0.86
CA GLY A 130 5.29 19.95 0.29
C GLY A 130 4.68 18.93 1.24
N ASP A 131 3.38 19.04 1.48
CA ASP A 131 2.57 18.13 2.27
C ASP A 131 1.92 17.00 1.43
N ALA A 132 2.15 16.98 0.12
CA ALA A 132 1.62 15.96 -0.77
C ALA A 132 2.58 14.78 -0.95
N VAL A 133 2.01 13.58 -1.09
CA VAL A 133 2.71 12.34 -1.42
C VAL A 133 2.28 11.87 -2.80
N ILE A 134 3.26 11.64 -3.68
CA ILE A 134 3.01 11.06 -5.00
C ILE A 134 3.52 9.63 -5.00
N GLY A 135 2.60 8.69 -5.24
CA GLY A 135 2.88 7.27 -5.37
C GLY A 135 2.46 6.73 -6.72
N TYR A 136 2.93 5.53 -7.04
CA TYR A 136 2.47 4.80 -8.20
C TYR A 136 2.42 3.30 -7.95
N PHE A 137 1.53 2.63 -8.68
CA PHE A 137 1.33 1.19 -8.63
C PHE A 137 1.56 0.61 -10.02
N VAL A 138 2.33 -0.45 -10.09
CA VAL A 138 2.65 -1.16 -11.33
C VAL A 138 2.36 -2.64 -11.17
N HIS A 139 1.70 -3.21 -12.17
CA HIS A 139 1.46 -4.64 -12.25
C HIS A 139 1.30 -5.03 -13.73
N GLN A 140 1.50 -6.31 -14.08
CA GLN A 140 1.24 -6.80 -15.43
C GLN A 140 -0.23 -6.61 -15.85
N SER A 141 -1.16 -6.74 -14.90
CA SER A 141 -2.57 -6.39 -15.06
C SER A 141 -2.83 -4.99 -14.54
N SER A 142 -3.36 -4.10 -15.40
CA SER A 142 -3.77 -2.75 -15.02
C SER A 142 -4.92 -2.75 -13.98
N LEU A 143 -5.77 -3.78 -13.98
CA LEU A 143 -6.84 -3.94 -13.00
C LEU A 143 -6.27 -4.18 -11.61
N ILE A 144 -5.26 -5.05 -11.47
CA ILE A 144 -4.62 -5.30 -10.17
C ILE A 144 -3.87 -4.05 -9.68
N ALA A 145 -3.21 -3.31 -10.58
CA ALA A 145 -2.59 -2.04 -10.20
C ALA A 145 -3.63 -1.04 -9.69
N ALA A 146 -4.82 -0.97 -10.32
CA ALA A 146 -5.91 -0.11 -9.90
C ALA A 146 -6.52 -0.56 -8.54
N ASP A 147 -6.72 -1.86 -8.35
CA ASP A 147 -7.23 -2.41 -7.08
C ASP A 147 -6.27 -2.13 -5.93
N ASN A 148 -4.97 -2.29 -6.15
CA ASN A 148 -3.95 -1.94 -5.15
C ASN A 148 -3.98 -0.45 -4.81
N ALA A 149 -4.14 0.42 -5.80
CA ALA A 149 -4.26 1.87 -5.59
C ALA A 149 -5.52 2.21 -4.79
N ILE A 150 -6.67 1.63 -5.14
CA ILE A 150 -7.93 1.81 -4.40
C ILE A 150 -7.82 1.27 -2.98
N GLY A 151 -7.20 0.11 -2.80
CA GLY A 151 -6.92 -0.47 -1.48
C GLY A 151 -6.07 0.47 -0.63
N ALA A 152 -5.00 1.05 -1.19
CA ALA A 152 -4.18 2.04 -0.53
C ALA A 152 -4.98 3.29 -0.14
N ALA A 153 -5.81 3.83 -1.04
CA ALA A 153 -6.64 4.99 -0.76
C ALA A 153 -7.62 4.74 0.41
N LYS A 154 -8.28 3.59 0.43
CA LYS A 154 -9.17 3.21 1.54
C LYS A 154 -8.42 3.10 2.87
N SER A 155 -7.21 2.51 2.85
CA SER A 155 -6.36 2.42 4.04
C SER A 155 -5.90 3.79 4.52
N MET A 156 -5.58 4.72 3.62
CA MET A 156 -5.20 6.09 3.95
C MET A 156 -6.31 6.84 4.67
N ILE A 157 -7.56 6.73 4.19
CA ILE A 157 -8.71 7.34 4.85
C ILE A 157 -8.85 6.81 6.28
N LYS A 158 -8.80 5.48 6.47
CA LYS A 158 -8.86 4.86 7.80
C LYS A 158 -7.69 5.27 8.70
N ILE A 159 -6.48 5.36 8.16
CA ILE A 159 -5.29 5.84 8.89
C ILE A 159 -5.54 7.25 9.43
N ILE A 160 -6.13 8.14 8.64
CA ILE A 160 -6.46 9.49 9.09
C ILE A 160 -7.53 9.47 10.17
N GLU A 161 -8.68 8.84 9.89
CA GLU A 161 -9.85 8.88 10.75
C GLU A 161 -9.67 8.13 12.07
N GLU A 162 -9.07 6.93 12.02
CA GLU A 162 -8.97 6.03 13.16
C GLU A 162 -7.56 5.98 13.78
N GLY A 163 -6.53 6.38 13.01
CA GLY A 163 -5.12 6.34 13.44
C GLY A 163 -4.60 7.69 13.90
N ILE A 164 -4.64 8.71 13.06
CA ILE A 164 -3.99 10.00 13.29
C ILE A 164 -4.89 10.93 14.13
N ASN A 165 -6.11 11.21 13.67
CA ASN A 165 -6.99 12.18 14.31
C ASN A 165 -7.28 11.88 15.79
N PRO A 166 -7.53 10.63 16.22
CA PRO A 166 -7.72 10.34 17.63
C PRO A 166 -6.52 10.68 18.53
N ILE A 167 -5.31 10.62 17.97
CA ILE A 167 -4.10 11.00 18.70
C ILE A 167 -3.92 12.53 18.71
N LEU A 168 -4.17 13.20 17.60
CA LEU A 168 -4.10 14.66 17.53
C LEU A 168 -5.08 15.33 18.49
N ASN A 169 -6.30 14.79 18.58
CA ASN A 169 -7.36 15.27 19.48
C ASN A 169 -6.98 15.16 20.97
N GLN A 170 -6.10 14.22 21.35
CA GLN A 170 -5.58 14.17 22.73
C GLN A 170 -4.69 15.36 23.10
N TYR A 171 -4.22 16.11 22.09
CA TYR A 171 -3.38 17.29 22.24
C TYR A 171 -4.11 18.58 21.84
N ASP A 172 -5.43 18.54 21.69
CA ASP A 172 -6.27 19.66 21.22
C ASP A 172 -5.82 20.20 19.83
N TYR A 173 -5.26 19.32 18.98
CA TYR A 173 -4.90 19.64 17.61
C TYR A 173 -6.05 19.37 16.66
N PRO A 174 -6.17 20.11 15.55
CA PRO A 174 -7.27 19.94 14.61
C PRO A 174 -7.20 18.60 13.87
N ASP A 175 -8.37 18.11 13.42
CA ASP A 175 -8.45 16.95 12.55
C ASP A 175 -7.77 17.20 11.20
N LEU A 176 -7.13 16.16 10.70
CA LEU A 176 -6.59 16.12 9.34
C LEU A 176 -7.63 15.52 8.40
N PHE A 177 -7.63 16.02 7.17
CA PHE A 177 -8.40 15.48 6.07
C PHE A 177 -7.48 15.24 4.87
N VAL A 178 -7.84 14.26 4.03
CA VAL A 178 -7.01 13.88 2.89
C VAL A 178 -7.81 13.98 1.60
N LYS A 179 -7.15 14.47 0.55
CA LYS A 179 -7.65 14.44 -0.82
C LYS A 179 -6.78 13.47 -1.62
N ILE A 180 -7.41 12.48 -2.24
CA ILE A 180 -6.72 11.45 -3.03
C ILE A 180 -7.25 11.49 -4.46
N GLY A 181 -6.33 11.52 -5.42
CA GLY A 181 -6.63 11.54 -6.85
C GLY A 181 -5.67 10.69 -7.68
#